data_0ac3480c641f07d022b4b22126b9fb36
#
_entry.id   0ac3480c641f07d022b4b22126b9fb36
#
_cell.length_a   1.000
_cell.length_b   1.000
_cell.length_c   1.000
_cell.angle_alpha   90.00
_cell.angle_beta   90.00
_cell.angle_gamma   90.00
#
_symmetry.space_group_name_H-M   'P 1'
#
loop_
_entity.id
_entity.type
_entity.pdbx_description
1 polymer ?
#
loop_
_entity_poly.entity_id
_entity_poly.type
_entity_poly.pdbx_seq_one_letter_code
_entity_poly.pdbx_strand_id
1 'polypeptide(L)'
;MDMSIHIHLLVDVAMEERDYHDALVVRRFLETFNRKDNHLVEAELPRLDAYIDTLDGYNEYLEQRNRKPLKNGTRIGRKKEYLFVSDEASSVKDEETTAEQASLFIEFLTLNGLNSMSTSASKSSPMNIAIFAFIRYWRRRGILAPQHIVSANAIYRFLTEDCNIRKEVTIKSFNNVFNHCEDIKNQEMDDKVADFFAHR
;
A
#
# COMPACT_ATOMS: atom_id res chain seq x y z
N MET A 1 -26.44 -5.45 30.51
CA MET A 1 -26.61 -4.60 29.34
C MET A 1 -27.02 -5.53 28.21
N ASP A 2 -28.21 -5.33 27.68
CA ASP A 2 -28.81 -6.30 26.75
C ASP A 2 -28.17 -6.18 25.36
N MET A 3 -27.47 -7.21 24.93
CA MET A 3 -26.78 -7.25 23.62
C MET A 3 -27.72 -7.12 22.43
N SER A 4 -29.03 -7.45 22.60
CA SER A 4 -30.02 -7.36 21.54
C SER A 4 -30.23 -5.92 21.08
N ILE A 5 -30.26 -4.98 22.00
CA ILE A 5 -30.42 -3.54 21.71
C ILE A 5 -29.25 -3.02 20.89
N HIS A 6 -28.03 -3.51 21.16
CA HIS A 6 -26.84 -3.06 20.45
C HIS A 6 -26.75 -3.58 19.02
N ILE A 7 -27.17 -4.83 18.80
CA ILE A 7 -27.21 -5.43 17.45
C ILE A 7 -28.25 -4.73 16.58
N HIS A 8 -29.44 -4.51 17.11
CA HIS A 8 -30.51 -3.80 16.41
C HIS A 8 -30.10 -2.37 16.04
N LEU A 9 -29.53 -1.64 16.98
CA LEU A 9 -29.02 -0.29 16.76
C LEU A 9 -27.91 -0.23 15.71
N LEU A 10 -27.00 -1.21 15.71
CA LEU A 10 -25.92 -1.30 14.73
C LEU A 10 -26.45 -1.47 13.30
N VAL A 11 -27.47 -2.31 13.14
CA VAL A 11 -28.14 -2.52 11.84
C VAL A 11 -28.90 -1.27 11.41
N ASP A 12 -29.61 -0.63 12.32
CA ASP A 12 -30.35 0.61 12.03
C ASP A 12 -29.41 1.72 11.56
N VAL A 13 -28.28 1.93 12.24
CA VAL A 13 -27.27 2.92 11.84
C VAL A 13 -26.71 2.59 10.45
N ALA A 14 -26.35 1.33 10.17
CA ALA A 14 -25.88 0.93 8.86
C ALA A 14 -26.91 1.15 7.74
N MET A 15 -28.19 1.03 8.05
CA MET A 15 -29.30 1.29 7.11
C MET A 15 -29.57 2.79 6.92
N GLU A 16 -29.34 3.61 7.94
CA GLU A 16 -29.52 5.08 7.86
C GLU A 16 -28.44 5.76 7.02
N GLU A 17 -27.20 5.29 7.11
CA GLU A 17 -26.06 5.87 6.38
C GLU A 17 -26.11 5.65 4.87
N ARG A 18 -26.92 4.69 4.40
CA ARG A 18 -27.09 4.34 2.98
C ARG A 18 -25.77 4.04 2.26
N ASP A 19 -24.79 3.54 2.99
CA ASP A 19 -23.52 3.12 2.43
C ASP A 19 -23.46 1.60 2.30
N TYR A 20 -23.27 1.14 1.06
CA TYR A 20 -23.17 -0.28 0.75
C TYR A 20 -22.01 -0.97 1.45
N HIS A 21 -20.88 -0.26 1.60
CA HIS A 21 -19.67 -0.81 2.20
C HIS A 21 -19.85 -1.03 3.70
N ASP A 22 -20.45 -0.07 4.38
CA ASP A 22 -20.73 -0.15 5.82
C ASP A 22 -21.76 -1.23 6.13
N ALA A 23 -22.81 -1.36 5.30
CA ALA A 23 -23.77 -2.45 5.41
C ALA A 23 -23.11 -3.83 5.28
N LEU A 24 -22.14 -4.01 4.36
CA LEU A 24 -21.37 -5.25 4.24
C LEU A 24 -20.45 -5.52 5.43
N VAL A 25 -19.87 -4.48 6.03
CA VAL A 25 -19.03 -4.62 7.24
C VAL A 25 -19.88 -5.11 8.41
N VAL A 26 -21.05 -4.50 8.63
CA VAL A 26 -21.98 -4.90 9.68
C VAL A 26 -22.50 -6.33 9.44
N ARG A 27 -22.85 -6.66 8.20
CA ARG A 27 -23.25 -8.03 7.83
C ARG A 27 -22.19 -9.06 8.19
N ARG A 28 -20.93 -8.81 7.83
CA ARG A 28 -19.80 -9.71 8.13
C ARG A 28 -19.57 -9.85 9.63
N PHE A 29 -19.74 -8.76 10.38
CA PHE A 29 -19.67 -8.79 11.83
C PHE A 29 -20.76 -9.69 12.41
N LEU A 30 -22.02 -9.54 11.98
CA LEU A 30 -23.14 -10.36 12.42
C LEU A 30 -22.97 -11.84 12.09
N GLU A 31 -22.47 -12.19 10.90
CA GLU A 31 -22.13 -13.57 10.53
C GLU A 31 -21.10 -14.22 11.48
N THR A 32 -20.16 -13.42 12.00
CA THR A 32 -19.17 -13.91 12.96
C THR A 32 -19.81 -14.22 14.31
N PHE A 33 -20.83 -13.46 14.70
CA PHE A 33 -21.61 -13.70 15.93
C PHE A 33 -22.58 -14.86 15.81
N ASN A 34 -23.17 -15.08 14.63
CA ASN A 34 -24.17 -16.14 14.41
C ASN A 34 -23.61 -17.56 14.65
N ARG A 35 -22.30 -17.74 14.54
CA ARG A 35 -21.61 -19.02 14.86
C ARG A 35 -21.70 -19.45 16.33
N LYS A 36 -22.28 -18.63 17.20
CA LYS A 36 -22.38 -18.85 18.66
C LYS A 36 -23.81 -18.98 19.17
N ASP A 37 -24.75 -19.48 18.35
CA ASP A 37 -26.17 -19.70 18.72
C ASP A 37 -26.88 -18.45 19.22
N ASN A 38 -26.75 -17.33 18.53
CA ASN A 38 -27.33 -16.07 18.93
C ASN A 38 -28.60 -15.76 18.14
N HIS A 39 -29.77 -16.14 18.66
CA HIS A 39 -31.09 -15.91 18.04
C HIS A 39 -31.38 -14.44 17.66
N LEU A 40 -30.66 -13.50 18.24
CA LEU A 40 -30.79 -12.07 17.96
C LEU A 40 -30.24 -11.70 16.59
N VAL A 41 -29.23 -12.45 16.11
CA VAL A 41 -28.61 -12.24 14.80
C VAL A 41 -29.48 -12.84 13.69
N GLU A 42 -30.24 -13.92 13.98
CA GLU A 42 -31.09 -14.59 12.99
C GLU A 42 -32.22 -13.69 12.48
N ALA A 43 -32.71 -12.74 13.29
CA ALA A 43 -33.75 -11.78 12.87
C ALA A 43 -33.15 -10.59 12.08
N GLU A 44 -31.95 -10.13 12.42
CA GLU A 44 -31.37 -8.92 11.86
C GLU A 44 -30.58 -9.17 10.55
N LEU A 45 -30.00 -10.36 10.38
CA LEU A 45 -29.30 -10.70 9.13
C LEU A 45 -30.19 -10.64 7.88
N PRO A 46 -31.40 -11.24 7.86
CA PRO A 46 -32.29 -11.15 6.69
C PRO A 46 -32.76 -9.73 6.41
N ARG A 47 -32.94 -8.92 7.47
CA ARG A 47 -33.33 -7.51 7.35
C ARG A 47 -32.23 -6.69 6.69
N LEU A 48 -30.98 -6.90 7.10
CA LEU A 48 -29.81 -6.25 6.53
C LEU A 48 -29.53 -6.74 5.10
N ASP A 49 -29.70 -8.04 4.83
CA ASP A 49 -29.55 -8.60 3.48
C ASP A 49 -30.56 -8.00 2.50
N ALA A 50 -31.83 -7.91 2.91
CA ALA A 50 -32.87 -7.28 2.09
C ALA A 50 -32.57 -5.79 1.82
N TYR A 51 -31.97 -5.09 2.78
CA TYR A 51 -31.54 -3.71 2.59
C TYR A 51 -30.36 -3.60 1.62
N ILE A 52 -29.33 -4.43 1.77
CA ILE A 52 -28.17 -4.48 0.88
C ILE A 52 -28.62 -4.71 -0.57
N ASP A 53 -29.62 -5.56 -0.79
CA ASP A 53 -30.18 -5.83 -2.13
C ASP A 53 -30.83 -4.59 -2.78
N THR A 54 -31.21 -3.59 -1.98
CA THR A 54 -31.79 -2.34 -2.48
C THR A 54 -30.75 -1.24 -2.77
N LEU A 55 -29.49 -1.42 -2.35
CA LEU A 55 -28.45 -0.41 -2.54
C LEU A 55 -27.82 -0.46 -3.93
N ASP A 56 -27.51 0.71 -4.45
CA ASP A 56 -26.73 0.83 -5.68
C ASP A 56 -25.34 0.20 -5.46
N GLY A 57 -24.89 -0.60 -6.42
CA GLY A 57 -23.60 -1.29 -6.34
C GLY A 57 -23.69 -2.77 -5.91
N TYR A 58 -24.86 -3.25 -5.47
CA TYR A 58 -25.02 -4.68 -5.18
C TYR A 58 -24.76 -5.58 -6.40
N ASN A 59 -25.23 -5.18 -7.56
CA ASN A 59 -24.98 -5.89 -8.81
C ASN A 59 -23.48 -5.90 -9.16
N GLU A 60 -22.78 -4.78 -8.95
CA GLU A 60 -21.33 -4.68 -9.17
C GLU A 60 -20.56 -5.59 -8.21
N TYR A 61 -20.98 -5.66 -6.96
CA TYR A 61 -20.41 -6.57 -5.96
C TYR A 61 -20.64 -8.04 -6.35
N LEU A 62 -21.85 -8.40 -6.80
CA LEU A 62 -22.15 -9.76 -7.27
C LEU A 62 -21.33 -10.12 -8.50
N GLU A 63 -21.14 -9.20 -9.43
CA GLU A 63 -20.27 -9.41 -10.58
C GLU A 63 -18.82 -9.64 -10.16
N GLN A 64 -18.31 -8.87 -9.21
CA GLN A 64 -16.96 -9.06 -8.68
C GLN A 64 -16.80 -10.40 -7.95
N ARG A 65 -17.81 -10.81 -7.16
CA ARG A 65 -17.81 -12.08 -6.43
C ARG A 65 -17.96 -13.30 -7.34
N ASN A 66 -18.81 -13.19 -8.38
CA ASN A 66 -19.10 -14.28 -9.33
C ASN A 66 -18.06 -14.36 -10.45
N ARG A 67 -17.18 -13.40 -10.60
CA ARG A 67 -16.00 -13.55 -11.46
C ARG A 67 -15.18 -14.72 -10.91
N LYS A 68 -15.41 -15.91 -11.50
CA LYS A 68 -14.54 -17.07 -11.24
C LYS A 68 -13.11 -16.59 -11.38
N PRO A 69 -12.22 -16.86 -10.42
CA PRO A 69 -10.81 -16.54 -10.60
C PRO A 69 -10.40 -17.17 -11.92
N LEU A 70 -10.00 -16.33 -12.87
CA LEU A 70 -9.48 -16.80 -14.16
C LEU A 70 -8.41 -17.83 -13.85
N LYS A 71 -8.62 -19.08 -14.28
CA LYS A 71 -7.76 -20.23 -13.99
C LYS A 71 -6.32 -20.07 -14.48
N ASN A 72 -6.06 -19.05 -15.25
CA ASN A 72 -4.74 -18.67 -15.73
C ASN A 72 -4.46 -17.24 -15.26
N GLY A 73 -3.90 -17.12 -14.10
CA GLY A 73 -2.96 -16.11 -13.61
C GLY A 73 -2.99 -14.67 -14.11
N THR A 74 -3.97 -14.28 -14.89
CA THR A 74 -4.21 -12.88 -15.20
C THR A 74 -4.87 -12.27 -13.95
N ARG A 75 -4.05 -12.05 -12.91
CA ARG A 75 -4.38 -11.14 -11.85
C ARG A 75 -4.86 -9.88 -12.55
N ILE A 76 -6.14 -9.50 -12.34
CA ILE A 76 -6.61 -8.14 -12.61
C ILE A 76 -5.50 -7.27 -12.04
N GLY A 77 -4.75 -6.61 -12.92
CA GLY A 77 -3.42 -6.12 -12.57
C GLY A 77 -3.54 -5.28 -11.31
N ARG A 78 -2.86 -5.68 -10.23
CA ARG A 78 -2.68 -4.78 -9.10
C ARG A 78 -2.24 -3.47 -9.72
N LYS A 79 -2.97 -2.40 -9.41
CA LYS A 79 -2.62 -1.04 -9.83
C LYS A 79 -1.12 -0.89 -9.64
N LYS A 80 -0.37 -0.55 -10.69
CA LYS A 80 1.07 -0.42 -10.57
C LYS A 80 1.34 0.66 -9.54
N GLU A 81 2.10 0.34 -8.52
CA GLU A 81 2.53 1.29 -7.51
C GLU A 81 3.80 1.97 -7.99
N TYR A 82 3.86 3.28 -7.89
CA TYR A 82 5.03 4.09 -8.21
C TYR A 82 5.47 4.89 -6.98
N LEU A 83 6.75 5.24 -6.91
CA LEU A 83 7.31 5.99 -5.80
C LEU A 83 6.90 7.46 -5.86
N PHE A 84 6.94 8.05 -7.04
CA PHE A 84 6.47 9.40 -7.32
C PHE A 84 5.19 9.33 -8.14
N VAL A 85 4.15 10.00 -7.66
CA VAL A 85 2.84 10.02 -8.31
C VAL A 85 2.35 11.46 -8.40
N SER A 86 1.80 11.83 -9.56
CA SER A 86 1.20 13.14 -9.79
C SER A 86 -0.26 13.21 -9.34
N ASP A 87 -0.94 12.06 -9.27
CA ASP A 87 -2.32 11.92 -8.80
C ASP A 87 -2.43 10.67 -7.92
N GLU A 88 -2.57 10.87 -6.61
CA GLU A 88 -2.66 9.78 -5.65
C GLU A 88 -3.92 8.93 -5.83
N ALA A 89 -5.04 9.55 -6.20
CA ALA A 89 -6.31 8.84 -6.38
C ALA A 89 -6.25 7.85 -7.55
N SER A 90 -5.62 8.23 -8.65
CA SER A 90 -5.42 7.39 -9.82
C SER A 90 -4.09 6.62 -9.81
N SER A 91 -3.16 6.97 -8.91
CA SER A 91 -1.77 6.47 -8.88
C SER A 91 -1.05 6.64 -10.22
N VAL A 92 -1.26 7.80 -10.87
CA VAL A 92 -0.58 8.15 -12.11
C VAL A 92 0.88 8.48 -11.81
N LYS A 93 1.80 7.77 -12.47
CA LYS A 93 3.24 8.00 -12.32
C LYS A 93 3.60 9.40 -12.79
N ASP A 94 4.31 10.14 -11.94
CA ASP A 94 4.99 11.37 -12.34
C ASP A 94 6.31 11.01 -13.03
N GLU A 95 6.30 11.03 -14.35
CA GLU A 95 7.46 10.59 -15.14
C GLU A 95 8.62 11.58 -15.08
N GLU A 96 8.35 12.87 -15.01
CA GLU A 96 9.36 13.93 -14.95
C GLU A 96 10.10 13.86 -13.60
N THR A 97 9.36 13.93 -12.50
CA THR A 97 9.92 13.79 -11.15
C THR A 97 10.63 12.45 -10.98
N THR A 98 10.08 11.36 -11.51
CA THR A 98 10.71 10.03 -11.41
C THR A 98 12.05 10.00 -12.13
N ALA A 99 12.14 10.55 -13.35
CA ALA A 99 13.39 10.59 -14.13
C ALA A 99 14.43 11.48 -13.48
N GLU A 100 14.03 12.65 -12.95
CA GLU A 100 14.93 13.55 -12.21
C GLU A 100 15.51 12.85 -10.98
N GLN A 101 14.66 12.28 -10.13
CA GLN A 101 15.10 11.63 -8.90
C GLN A 101 15.91 10.35 -9.17
N ALA A 102 15.64 9.63 -10.25
CA ALA A 102 16.46 8.50 -10.68
C ALA A 102 17.88 8.95 -11.08
N SER A 103 17.99 10.03 -11.84
CA SER A 103 19.27 10.61 -12.23
C SER A 103 20.08 11.05 -11.01
N LEU A 104 19.44 11.75 -10.06
CA LEU A 104 20.07 12.19 -8.83
C LEU A 104 20.52 11.02 -7.96
N PHE A 105 19.72 9.98 -7.87
CA PHE A 105 20.08 8.79 -7.10
C PHE A 105 21.28 8.04 -7.72
N ILE A 106 21.31 7.86 -9.04
CA ILE A 106 22.41 7.21 -9.76
C ILE A 106 23.70 8.02 -9.60
N GLU A 107 23.63 9.34 -9.70
CA GLU A 107 24.79 10.21 -9.50
C GLU A 107 25.31 10.11 -8.07
N PHE A 108 24.45 10.15 -7.06
CA PHE A 108 24.83 9.93 -5.68
C PHE A 108 25.55 8.59 -5.48
N LEU A 109 24.99 7.50 -6.04
CA LEU A 109 25.62 6.17 -5.98
C LEU A 109 27.03 6.18 -6.61
N THR A 110 27.19 6.87 -7.74
CA THR A 110 28.48 6.99 -8.44
C THR A 110 29.49 7.74 -7.60
N LEU A 111 29.13 8.88 -7.04
CA LEU A 111 29.98 9.68 -6.19
C LEU A 111 30.44 8.96 -4.91
N ASN A 112 29.59 8.05 -4.39
CA ASN A 112 29.93 7.27 -3.20
C ASN A 112 30.50 5.86 -3.50
N GLY A 113 30.80 5.54 -4.75
CA GLY A 113 31.35 4.23 -5.13
C GLY A 113 30.39 3.07 -5.02
N LEU A 114 29.07 3.35 -5.03
CA LEU A 114 28.00 2.37 -4.87
C LEU A 114 27.35 1.96 -6.20
N ASN A 115 27.81 2.49 -7.31
CA ASN A 115 27.22 2.29 -8.66
C ASN A 115 27.30 0.85 -9.18
N SER A 116 28.22 0.03 -8.65
CA SER A 116 28.31 -1.40 -8.99
C SER A 116 27.43 -2.31 -8.12
N MET A 117 26.75 -1.73 -7.12
CA MET A 117 25.93 -2.52 -6.21
C MET A 117 24.58 -2.85 -6.83
N SER A 118 24.03 -3.96 -6.38
CA SER A 118 22.72 -4.49 -6.76
C SER A 118 21.74 -4.41 -5.61
N THR A 119 20.46 -4.72 -5.90
CA THR A 119 19.47 -4.93 -4.85
C THR A 119 19.92 -6.03 -3.89
N SER A 120 19.72 -5.84 -2.60
CA SER A 120 20.23 -6.76 -1.57
C SER A 120 19.16 -7.17 -0.56
N ALA A 121 19.27 -8.42 -0.09
CA ALA A 121 18.49 -8.94 1.04
C ALA A 121 19.11 -8.62 2.40
N SER A 122 20.32 -8.05 2.45
CA SER A 122 21.01 -7.69 3.69
C SER A 122 20.56 -6.32 4.19
N LYS A 123 20.14 -6.26 5.47
CA LYS A 123 19.75 -5.00 6.13
C LYS A 123 20.90 -4.00 6.19
N SER A 124 22.12 -4.46 6.33
CA SER A 124 23.34 -3.65 6.42
C SER A 124 24.00 -3.37 5.08
N SER A 125 23.37 -3.74 3.97
CA SER A 125 23.89 -3.41 2.63
C SER A 125 24.00 -1.90 2.46
N PRO A 126 25.16 -1.36 2.01
CA PRO A 126 25.32 0.06 1.75
C PRO A 126 24.25 0.60 0.78
N MET A 127 23.84 -0.20 -0.21
CA MET A 127 22.74 0.13 -1.12
C MET A 127 21.42 0.36 -0.36
N ASN A 128 21.03 -0.55 0.54
CA ASN A 128 19.79 -0.41 1.29
C ASN A 128 19.84 0.79 2.25
N ILE A 129 20.99 1.03 2.88
CA ILE A 129 21.21 2.20 3.74
C ILE A 129 21.05 3.49 2.92
N ALA A 130 21.62 3.57 1.72
CA ALA A 130 21.47 4.70 0.81
C ALA A 130 20.01 4.91 0.38
N ILE A 131 19.31 3.84 -0.02
CA ILE A 131 17.90 3.89 -0.40
C ILE A 131 17.06 4.49 0.73
N PHE A 132 17.24 4.02 1.97
CA PHE A 132 16.44 4.50 3.10
C PHE A 132 16.81 5.93 3.51
N ALA A 133 18.06 6.35 3.35
CA ALA A 133 18.46 7.74 3.54
C ALA A 133 17.77 8.67 2.52
N PHE A 134 17.70 8.28 1.25
CA PHE A 134 16.97 9.02 0.22
C PHE A 134 15.46 9.08 0.51
N ILE A 135 14.83 8.00 0.92
CA ILE A 135 13.39 7.99 1.28
C ILE A 135 13.12 8.96 2.44
N ARG A 136 13.98 8.96 3.46
CA ARG A 136 13.85 9.93 4.58
C ARG A 136 14.01 11.36 4.11
N TYR A 137 14.95 11.62 3.20
CA TYR A 137 15.16 12.92 2.60
C TYR A 137 13.93 13.38 1.80
N TRP A 138 13.45 12.54 0.87
CA TRP A 138 12.28 12.86 0.05
C TRP A 138 11.03 13.15 0.89
N ARG A 139 10.80 12.38 1.96
CA ARG A 139 9.70 12.65 2.90
C ARG A 139 9.86 14.02 3.57
N ARG A 140 11.04 14.35 4.06
CA ARG A 140 11.32 15.65 4.72
C ARG A 140 11.15 16.82 3.76
N ARG A 141 11.44 16.65 2.50
CA ARG A 141 11.31 17.67 1.46
C ARG A 141 9.92 17.74 0.82
N GLY A 142 9.01 16.84 1.17
CA GLY A 142 7.67 16.79 0.57
C GLY A 142 7.67 16.38 -0.90
N ILE A 143 8.73 15.72 -1.40
CA ILE A 143 8.79 15.18 -2.77
C ILE A 143 7.87 13.98 -2.88
N LEU A 144 7.72 13.20 -1.79
CA LEU A 144 6.67 12.20 -1.65
C LEU A 144 5.47 12.88 -1.02
N ALA A 145 4.28 12.69 -1.60
CA ALA A 145 3.06 13.22 -1.02
C ALA A 145 2.87 12.68 0.42
N PRO A 146 2.37 13.51 1.35
CA PRO A 146 2.24 13.15 2.77
C PRO A 146 1.43 11.88 3.01
N GLN A 147 0.42 11.64 2.18
CA GLN A 147 -0.48 10.48 2.23
C GLN A 147 0.08 9.28 1.48
N HIS A 148 1.14 9.47 0.68
CA HIS A 148 1.69 8.39 -0.11
C HIS A 148 2.36 7.34 0.77
N ILE A 149 1.79 6.14 0.74
CA ILE A 149 2.38 4.99 1.42
C ILE A 149 3.47 4.42 0.52
N VAL A 150 4.71 4.67 0.90
CA VAL A 150 5.87 4.10 0.22
C VAL A 150 5.89 2.60 0.47
N SER A 151 5.65 1.81 -0.56
CA SER A 151 5.72 0.35 -0.49
C SER A 151 7.06 -0.18 -0.99
N ALA A 152 7.46 -1.34 -0.48
CA ALA A 152 8.64 -2.05 -0.99
C ALA A 152 8.56 -2.29 -2.50
N ASN A 153 7.35 -2.49 -3.03
CA ASN A 153 7.13 -2.72 -4.46
C ASN A 153 7.42 -1.45 -5.28
N ALA A 154 6.96 -0.29 -4.81
CA ALA A 154 7.21 0.99 -5.48
C ALA A 154 8.72 1.29 -5.53
N ILE A 155 9.43 1.12 -4.41
CA ILE A 155 10.89 1.31 -4.36
C ILE A 155 11.62 0.31 -5.24
N TYR A 156 11.28 -0.98 -5.14
CA TYR A 156 11.93 -2.00 -5.95
C TYR A 156 11.78 -1.74 -7.44
N ARG A 157 10.61 -1.25 -7.88
CA ARG A 157 10.38 -0.85 -9.27
C ARG A 157 11.21 0.36 -9.65
N PHE A 158 11.20 1.42 -8.85
CA PHE A 158 12.03 2.59 -9.07
C PHE A 158 13.51 2.21 -9.27
N LEU A 159 14.07 1.38 -8.38
CA LEU A 159 15.45 0.93 -8.48
C LEU A 159 15.73 0.13 -9.76
N THR A 160 14.80 -0.77 -10.13
CA THR A 160 15.05 -1.74 -11.20
C THR A 160 14.55 -1.31 -12.58
N GLU A 161 13.54 -0.45 -12.65
CA GLU A 161 12.95 0.02 -13.90
C GLU A 161 13.45 1.45 -14.26
N ASP A 162 13.49 2.36 -13.27
CA ASP A 162 13.84 3.75 -13.50
C ASP A 162 15.37 4.01 -13.29
N CYS A 163 15.98 3.43 -12.27
CA CYS A 163 17.43 3.55 -12.02
C CYS A 163 18.26 2.46 -12.72
N ASN A 164 17.63 1.47 -13.33
CA ASN A 164 18.27 0.32 -13.99
C ASN A 164 19.27 -0.44 -13.09
N ILE A 165 19.00 -0.53 -11.80
CA ILE A 165 19.84 -1.25 -10.85
C ILE A 165 19.65 -2.76 -11.01
N ARG A 166 20.76 -3.51 -10.98
CA ARG A 166 20.76 -4.96 -11.18
C ARG A 166 19.93 -5.69 -10.12
N LYS A 167 19.09 -6.62 -10.58
CA LYS A 167 18.19 -7.44 -9.77
C LYS A 167 18.91 -8.69 -9.27
N GLU A 168 19.44 -8.67 -8.07
CA GLU A 168 20.04 -9.87 -7.45
C GLU A 168 19.11 -10.56 -6.46
N VAL A 169 18.08 -9.86 -5.98
CA VAL A 169 17.08 -10.41 -5.07
C VAL A 169 15.69 -10.26 -5.62
N THR A 170 14.81 -11.16 -5.23
CA THR A 170 13.38 -11.07 -5.57
C THR A 170 12.71 -9.94 -4.78
N ILE A 171 11.61 -9.41 -5.29
CA ILE A 171 10.78 -8.43 -4.56
C ILE A 171 10.36 -8.95 -3.16
N LYS A 172 10.12 -10.26 -3.00
CA LYS A 172 9.78 -10.86 -1.72
C LYS A 172 10.93 -10.74 -0.72
N SER A 173 12.16 -11.02 -1.16
CA SER A 173 13.36 -10.90 -0.32
C SER A 173 13.62 -9.43 0.03
N PHE A 174 13.47 -8.52 -0.92
CA PHE A 174 13.61 -7.08 -0.70
C PHE A 174 12.57 -6.55 0.30
N ASN A 175 11.31 -7.01 0.20
CA ASN A 175 10.25 -6.61 1.11
C ASN A 175 10.55 -6.97 2.58
N ASN A 176 11.21 -8.11 2.83
CA ASN A 176 11.62 -8.48 4.19
C ASN A 176 12.61 -7.46 4.80
N VAL A 177 13.50 -6.90 3.98
CA VAL A 177 14.41 -5.83 4.43
C VAL A 177 13.64 -4.53 4.63
N PHE A 178 12.78 -4.20 3.71
CA PHE A 178 11.99 -2.97 3.73
C PHE A 178 11.09 -2.85 4.96
N ASN A 179 10.51 -3.96 5.43
CA ASN A 179 9.70 -3.98 6.65
C ASN A 179 10.47 -3.57 7.92
N HIS A 180 11.80 -3.51 7.84
CA HIS A 180 12.70 -3.06 8.90
C HIS A 180 13.39 -1.72 8.57
N CYS A 181 12.92 -0.98 7.57
CA CYS A 181 13.56 0.24 7.10
C CYS A 181 13.67 1.33 8.19
N GLU A 182 12.73 1.39 9.11
CA GLU A 182 12.76 2.35 10.22
C GLU A 182 13.86 2.02 11.24
N ASP A 183 14.28 0.76 11.31
CA ASP A 183 15.37 0.32 12.18
C ASP A 183 16.76 0.57 11.55
N ILE A 184 16.81 0.77 10.22
CA ILE A 184 18.04 0.97 9.46
C ILE A 184 18.34 2.48 9.39
N LYS A 185 18.82 3.04 10.50
CA LYS A 185 19.29 4.42 10.58
C LYS A 185 20.81 4.45 10.46
N ASN A 186 21.30 5.31 9.60
CA ASN A 186 22.72 5.58 9.46
C ASN A 186 22.92 7.08 9.27
N GLN A 187 23.34 7.76 10.35
CA GLN A 187 23.49 9.21 10.36
C GLN A 187 24.50 9.69 9.31
N GLU A 188 25.61 8.98 9.16
CA GLU A 188 26.64 9.32 8.14
C GLU A 188 26.06 9.34 6.72
N MET A 189 25.21 8.35 6.40
CA MET A 189 24.56 8.31 5.08
C MET A 189 23.48 9.37 4.94
N ASP A 190 22.73 9.65 6.00
CA ASP A 190 21.73 10.72 6.00
C ASP A 190 22.40 12.09 5.79
N ASP A 191 23.56 12.34 6.42
CA ASP A 191 24.33 13.56 6.24
C ASP A 191 24.89 13.67 4.82
N LYS A 192 25.44 12.58 4.26
CA LYS A 192 25.90 12.53 2.85
C LYS A 192 24.80 12.86 1.86
N VAL A 193 23.57 12.35 2.09
CA VAL A 193 22.43 12.68 1.24
C VAL A 193 22.03 14.14 1.40
N ALA A 194 22.00 14.67 2.63
CA ALA A 194 21.70 16.07 2.88
C ALA A 194 22.70 17.00 2.21
N ASP A 195 24.01 16.73 2.35
CA ASP A 195 25.09 17.49 1.73
C ASP A 195 25.03 17.43 0.20
N PHE A 196 24.75 16.27 -0.36
CA PHE A 196 24.61 16.10 -1.81
C PHE A 196 23.55 17.04 -2.40
N PHE A 197 22.43 17.21 -1.70
CA PHE A 197 21.36 18.11 -2.14
C PHE A 197 21.57 19.58 -1.74
N ALA A 198 22.39 19.87 -0.73
CA ALA A 198 22.70 21.24 -0.32
C ALA A 198 23.58 21.97 -1.33
N HIS A 199 24.36 21.24 -2.13
CA HIS A 199 25.30 21.79 -3.11
C HIS A 199 24.71 21.86 -4.55
N ARG A 200 23.40 21.71 -4.66
CA ARG A 200 22.64 21.80 -5.91
C ARG A 200 21.52 22.79 -5.84
#